data_550ba8d975b8d4e20ecd11c0e77cddc0
#
_entry.id   550ba8d975b8d4e20ecd11c0e77cddc0
#
_cell.length_a   1.000
_cell.length_b   1.000
_cell.length_c   1.000
_cell.angle_alpha   90.00
_cell.angle_beta   90.00
_cell.angle_gamma   90.00
#
_symmetry.space_group_name_H-M   'P 1'
#
loop_
_entity.id
_entity.type
_entity.pdbx_description
1 polymer ?
#
loop_
_entity_poly.entity_id
_entity_poly.type
_entity_poly.pdbx_seq_one_letter_code
_entity_poly.pdbx_strand_id
1 'polypeptide(L)'
;MPEAHTKHPRGRPRFDPSCLRAVWFEEGDGVALVDEEGLLAVIPGWAEADSGLPGYAREAIGRSAYAWELDSVRGQLWPRVVHAEAYWDWRRASGAWRSVQRTVLSHLNRQIGEAGHYWDVSDGHPPLLRVSERPPTEGRPFTVLSTVGMCGQRMPTLDRYMANTSQHARVELALATTLPAHHAARIFRWIGAFPWRAVTWFGH
;
A
#
# COMPACT_ATOMS: atom_id res chain seq x y z
N MET A 1 -15.47 25.85 7.45
CA MET A 1 -16.57 25.06 6.86
C MET A 1 -17.83 25.88 7.00
N PRO A 2 -18.72 25.99 5.98
CA PRO A 2 -20.01 26.69 6.10
C PRO A 2 -20.87 26.08 7.22
N GLU A 3 -21.64 26.93 7.90
CA GLU A 3 -22.46 26.53 9.05
C GLU A 3 -23.39 25.33 8.78
N ALA A 4 -23.94 25.25 7.58
CA ALA A 4 -24.84 24.16 7.18
C ALA A 4 -24.15 22.77 7.07
N HIS A 5 -22.83 22.72 7.07
CA HIS A 5 -22.06 21.49 6.87
C HIS A 5 -21.22 21.07 8.08
N THR A 6 -21.46 21.65 9.24
CA THR A 6 -20.74 21.30 10.47
C THR A 6 -21.66 21.14 11.65
N LYS A 7 -21.39 20.14 12.51
CA LYS A 7 -22.06 19.96 13.79
C LYS A 7 -21.74 21.10 14.79
N HIS A 8 -20.76 21.94 14.49
CA HIS A 8 -20.27 23.04 15.35
C HIS A 8 -20.27 24.40 14.63
N PRO A 9 -21.44 24.96 14.29
CA PRO A 9 -21.52 26.24 13.53
C PRO A 9 -20.93 27.43 14.30
N ARG A 10 -20.92 27.37 15.64
CA ARG A 10 -20.35 28.43 16.49
C ARG A 10 -18.90 28.17 16.91
N GLY A 11 -18.24 27.21 16.27
CA GLY A 11 -16.89 26.75 16.62
C GLY A 11 -16.89 25.66 17.70
N ARG A 12 -15.91 24.80 17.65
CA ARG A 12 -15.66 23.73 18.63
C ARG A 12 -14.63 24.22 19.67
N PRO A 13 -14.70 23.76 20.93
CA PRO A 13 -13.60 23.91 21.88
C PRO A 13 -12.28 23.44 21.23
N ARG A 14 -11.17 24.09 21.65
CA ARG A 14 -9.86 23.82 21.06
C ARG A 14 -9.55 22.33 21.16
N PHE A 15 -9.22 21.74 20.03
CA PHE A 15 -8.87 20.34 19.90
C PHE A 15 -7.50 20.08 20.51
N ASP A 16 -7.34 19.05 21.34
CA ASP A 16 -6.03 18.64 21.85
C ASP A 16 -5.36 17.69 20.84
N PRO A 17 -4.30 18.14 20.15
CA PRO A 17 -3.62 17.29 19.18
C PRO A 17 -2.85 16.11 19.83
N SER A 18 -2.60 16.16 21.14
CA SER A 18 -1.88 15.09 21.86
C SER A 18 -2.72 13.81 21.96
N CYS A 19 -4.04 13.91 21.86
CA CYS A 19 -4.97 12.77 21.85
C CYS A 19 -5.14 12.15 20.45
N LEU A 20 -4.48 12.72 19.42
CA LEU A 20 -4.62 12.23 18.04
C LEU A 20 -3.60 11.16 17.71
N ARG A 21 -4.11 10.14 17.03
CA ARG A 21 -3.30 9.11 16.39
C ARG A 21 -3.61 9.04 14.90
N ALA A 22 -2.58 9.14 14.07
CA ALA A 22 -2.70 8.94 12.63
C ALA A 22 -2.43 7.47 12.28
N VAL A 23 -3.35 6.85 11.56
CA VAL A 23 -3.24 5.49 11.06
C VAL A 23 -3.19 5.55 9.54
N TRP A 24 -2.01 5.33 8.96
CA TRP A 24 -1.86 5.19 7.51
C TRP A 24 -2.44 3.86 7.06
N PHE A 25 -3.21 3.87 5.98
CA PHE A 25 -3.64 2.62 5.37
C PHE A 25 -2.45 1.86 4.79
N GLU A 26 -2.61 0.55 4.63
CA GLU A 26 -1.54 -0.33 4.16
C GLU A 26 -0.97 0.11 2.82
N GLU A 27 -1.80 0.60 1.93
CA GLU A 27 -1.47 1.09 0.59
C GLU A 27 -0.53 2.31 0.64
N GLY A 28 -0.54 3.05 1.74
CA GLY A 28 0.29 4.25 1.95
C GLY A 28 -0.24 5.52 1.30
N ASP A 29 -1.43 5.50 0.73
CA ASP A 29 -2.05 6.61 -0.01
C ASP A 29 -3.23 7.26 0.72
N GLY A 30 -3.59 6.77 1.91
CA GLY A 30 -4.66 7.32 2.72
C GLY A 30 -4.34 7.26 4.21
N VAL A 31 -5.05 8.07 5.00
CA VAL A 31 -4.84 8.19 6.44
C VAL A 31 -6.15 8.35 7.18
N ALA A 32 -6.27 7.68 8.33
CA ALA A 32 -7.31 7.90 9.32
C ALA A 32 -6.74 8.66 10.51
N LEU A 33 -7.49 9.61 11.03
CA LEU A 33 -7.25 10.24 12.33
C LEU A 33 -8.20 9.63 13.35
N VAL A 34 -7.65 9.17 14.46
CA VAL A 34 -8.36 8.50 15.54
C VAL A 34 -8.08 9.24 16.84
N ASP A 35 -9.11 9.48 17.62
CA ASP A 35 -9.04 10.01 19.00
C ASP A 35 -9.65 9.02 20.00
N GLU A 36 -9.85 9.46 21.25
CA GLU A 36 -10.44 8.65 22.32
C GLU A 36 -11.89 8.21 22.03
N GLU A 37 -12.62 8.98 21.22
CA GLU A 37 -13.99 8.67 20.81
C GLU A 37 -14.05 7.78 19.54
N GLY A 38 -12.89 7.45 18.98
CA GLY A 38 -12.73 6.62 17.79
C GLY A 38 -12.37 7.41 16.52
N LEU A 39 -12.96 7.06 15.39
CA LEU A 39 -12.63 7.63 14.10
C LEU A 39 -13.08 9.09 13.99
N LEU A 40 -12.13 10.00 13.88
CA LEU A 40 -12.36 11.44 13.76
C LEU A 40 -12.47 11.90 12.29
N ALA A 41 -11.53 11.47 11.46
CA ALA A 41 -11.49 11.83 10.06
C ALA A 41 -10.78 10.76 9.23
N VAL A 42 -11.09 10.70 7.94
CA VAL A 42 -10.41 9.83 6.97
C VAL A 42 -10.17 10.60 5.68
N ILE A 43 -8.93 10.57 5.22
CA ILE A 43 -8.56 10.96 3.86
C ILE A 43 -8.29 9.66 3.10
N PRO A 44 -9.22 9.18 2.27
CA PRO A 44 -9.06 7.92 1.54
C PRO A 44 -8.23 8.12 0.28
N GLY A 45 -7.14 7.37 0.14
CA GLY A 45 -6.34 7.37 -1.08
C GLY A 45 -7.05 6.73 -2.27
N TRP A 46 -7.99 5.82 -1.97
CA TRP A 46 -8.84 5.17 -2.98
C TRP A 46 -10.02 6.04 -3.45
N ALA A 47 -10.18 7.27 -2.95
CA ALA A 47 -11.24 8.14 -3.40
C ALA A 47 -11.06 8.49 -4.89
N GLU A 48 -12.13 8.41 -5.63
CA GLU A 48 -12.14 8.82 -7.03
C GLU A 48 -11.82 10.31 -7.13
N ALA A 49 -10.80 10.66 -7.90
CA ALA A 49 -10.42 12.04 -8.12
C ALA A 49 -11.61 12.87 -8.68
N ASP A 50 -12.45 12.22 -9.49
CA ASP A 50 -13.61 12.84 -10.14
C ASP A 50 -14.84 12.94 -9.22
N SER A 51 -14.87 12.23 -8.10
CA SER A 51 -16.00 12.25 -7.15
C SER A 51 -16.08 13.56 -6.36
N GLY A 52 -15.02 14.35 -6.35
CA GLY A 52 -14.90 15.55 -5.53
C GLY A 52 -14.87 15.26 -4.02
N LEU A 53 -14.59 14.01 -3.61
CA LEU A 53 -14.49 13.63 -2.21
C LEU A 53 -13.20 14.17 -1.59
N PRO A 54 -13.28 15.15 -0.68
CA PRO A 54 -12.07 15.67 0.00
C PRO A 54 -11.62 14.77 1.16
N GLY A 55 -12.54 13.94 1.68
CA GLY A 55 -12.37 13.07 2.82
C GLY A 55 -13.64 13.03 3.68
N TYR A 56 -13.60 12.24 4.74
CA TYR A 56 -14.69 12.09 5.70
C TYR A 56 -14.31 12.72 7.03
N ALA A 57 -15.26 13.32 7.71
CA ALA A 57 -15.06 13.83 9.07
C ALA A 57 -16.29 13.59 9.97
N ARG A 58 -16.05 13.25 11.22
CA ARG A 58 -17.10 13.02 12.24
C ARG A 58 -17.97 14.25 12.47
N GLU A 59 -17.37 15.43 12.36
CA GLU A 59 -18.02 16.71 12.63
C GLU A 59 -18.70 17.31 11.37
N ALA A 60 -18.59 16.65 10.22
CA ALA A 60 -19.27 17.07 9.01
C ALA A 60 -20.75 16.66 9.01
N ILE A 61 -21.59 17.44 8.34
CA ILE A 61 -22.98 17.13 8.02
C ILE A 61 -23.10 17.05 6.50
N GLY A 62 -23.62 15.93 6.01
CA GLY A 62 -23.84 15.71 4.59
C GLY A 62 -22.54 15.75 3.77
N ARG A 63 -22.62 16.39 2.59
CA ARG A 63 -21.49 16.49 1.64
C ARG A 63 -21.13 17.95 1.39
N SER A 64 -19.84 18.28 1.52
CA SER A 64 -19.31 19.60 1.19
C SER A 64 -17.96 19.47 0.49
N ALA A 65 -17.45 20.59 -0.05
CA ALA A 65 -16.11 20.65 -0.63
C ALA A 65 -14.97 20.47 0.40
N TYR A 66 -15.28 20.44 1.71
CA TYR A 66 -14.27 20.32 2.78
C TYR A 66 -14.23 18.92 3.38
N ALA A 67 -15.38 18.31 3.58
CA ALA A 67 -15.52 16.96 4.09
C ALA A 67 -16.92 16.42 3.85
N TRP A 68 -17.05 15.10 3.80
CA TRP A 68 -18.30 14.38 3.80
C TRP A 68 -18.54 13.77 5.19
N GLU A 69 -19.80 13.54 5.50
CA GLU A 69 -20.21 12.95 6.78
C GLU A 69 -19.64 11.54 6.93
N LEU A 70 -18.95 11.33 8.07
CA LEU A 70 -18.30 10.05 8.37
C LEU A 70 -19.30 8.98 8.82
N ASP A 71 -20.37 9.35 9.53
CA ASP A 71 -21.24 8.39 10.21
C ASP A 71 -21.87 7.38 9.25
N SER A 72 -22.21 7.81 8.03
CA SER A 72 -22.79 6.95 7.00
C SER A 72 -21.86 5.84 6.50
N VAL A 73 -20.56 6.02 6.61
CA VAL A 73 -19.52 5.10 6.10
C VAL A 73 -18.62 4.51 7.17
N ARG A 74 -18.81 4.91 8.43
CA ARG A 74 -17.98 4.49 9.57
C ARG A 74 -17.87 2.97 9.67
N GLY A 75 -18.96 2.24 9.48
CA GLY A 75 -18.99 0.77 9.54
C GLY A 75 -18.12 0.10 8.46
N GLN A 76 -17.89 0.76 7.33
CA GLN A 76 -17.02 0.27 6.25
C GLN A 76 -15.56 0.67 6.47
N LEU A 77 -15.32 1.85 7.05
CA LEU A 77 -13.98 2.41 7.23
C LEU A 77 -13.28 1.84 8.46
N TRP A 78 -14.00 1.61 9.55
CA TRP A 78 -13.39 1.13 10.80
C TRP A 78 -12.64 -0.19 10.66
N PRO A 79 -13.16 -1.23 9.98
CA PRO A 79 -12.40 -2.46 9.72
C PRO A 79 -11.10 -2.23 8.95
N ARG A 80 -11.07 -1.26 8.03
CA ARG A 80 -9.84 -0.91 7.30
C ARG A 80 -8.80 -0.27 8.23
N VAL A 81 -9.22 0.56 9.16
CA VAL A 81 -8.33 1.16 10.18
C VAL A 81 -7.72 0.08 11.07
N VAL A 82 -8.55 -0.81 11.59
CA VAL A 82 -8.08 -1.95 12.42
C VAL A 82 -7.11 -2.84 11.65
N HIS A 83 -7.40 -3.13 10.39
CA HIS A 83 -6.51 -3.89 9.52
C HIS A 83 -5.17 -3.16 9.30
N ALA A 84 -5.21 -1.86 9.05
CA ALA A 84 -4.01 -1.05 8.85
C ALA A 84 -3.12 -1.02 10.10
N GLU A 85 -3.70 -0.89 11.30
CA GLU A 85 -2.95 -0.97 12.56
C GLU A 85 -2.25 -2.33 12.70
N ALA A 86 -2.98 -3.42 12.52
CA ALA A 86 -2.44 -4.77 12.58
C ALA A 86 -1.33 -5.00 11.53
N TYR A 87 -1.50 -4.46 10.32
CA TYR A 87 -0.49 -4.51 9.27
C TYR A 87 0.80 -3.79 9.69
N TRP A 88 0.71 -2.56 10.20
CA TRP A 88 1.89 -1.79 10.60
C TRP A 88 2.57 -2.36 11.85
N ASP A 89 1.82 -2.95 12.77
CA ASP A 89 2.37 -3.67 13.92
C ASP A 89 3.14 -4.91 13.47
N TRP A 90 2.55 -5.71 12.59
CA TRP A 90 3.25 -6.82 11.96
C TRP A 90 4.49 -6.34 11.19
N ARG A 91 4.36 -5.27 10.41
CA ARG A 91 5.45 -4.74 9.58
C ARG A 91 6.64 -4.25 10.38
N ARG A 92 6.40 -3.72 11.59
CA ARG A 92 7.44 -3.29 12.54
C ARG A 92 8.05 -4.43 13.33
N ALA A 93 7.39 -5.57 13.41
CA ALA A 93 7.90 -6.73 14.14
C ALA A 93 9.21 -7.24 13.53
N SER A 94 10.16 -7.58 14.42
CA SER A 94 11.44 -8.14 14.01
C SER A 94 11.22 -9.47 13.28
N GLY A 95 11.66 -9.55 12.02
CA GLY A 95 11.51 -10.77 11.22
C GLY A 95 10.32 -10.81 10.27
N ALA A 96 9.38 -9.86 10.32
CA ALA A 96 8.28 -9.77 9.36
C ALA A 96 8.79 -9.78 7.91
N TRP A 97 9.76 -8.93 7.62
CA TRP A 97 10.41 -8.88 6.32
C TRP A 97 11.07 -10.20 5.91
N ARG A 98 11.80 -10.82 6.83
CA ARG A 98 12.43 -12.14 6.57
C ARG A 98 11.41 -13.24 6.29
N SER A 99 10.24 -13.17 6.91
CA SER A 99 9.15 -14.12 6.64
C SER A 99 8.64 -13.98 5.20
N VAL A 100 8.36 -12.75 4.74
CA VAL A 100 7.96 -12.48 3.34
C VAL A 100 9.02 -12.99 2.37
N GLN A 101 10.28 -12.59 2.58
CA GLN A 101 11.39 -13.02 1.73
C GLN A 101 11.50 -14.54 1.64
N ARG A 102 11.45 -15.23 2.77
CA ARG A 102 11.55 -16.71 2.82
C ARG A 102 10.44 -17.35 2.01
N THR A 103 9.21 -16.88 2.15
CA THR A 103 8.05 -17.41 1.43
C THR A 103 8.22 -17.25 -0.07
N VAL A 104 8.55 -16.03 -0.53
CA VAL A 104 8.75 -15.74 -1.96
C VAL A 104 9.92 -16.52 -2.52
N LEU A 105 11.09 -16.49 -1.86
CA LEU A 105 12.28 -17.21 -2.33
C LEU A 105 12.06 -18.72 -2.38
N SER A 106 11.39 -19.30 -1.38
CA SER A 106 11.07 -20.74 -1.37
C SER A 106 10.14 -21.11 -2.52
N HIS A 107 9.18 -20.24 -2.85
CA HIS A 107 8.30 -20.46 -4.01
C HIS A 107 9.10 -20.40 -5.31
N LEU A 108 9.91 -19.36 -5.52
CA LEU A 108 10.74 -19.18 -6.71
C LEU A 108 11.74 -20.32 -6.90
N ASN A 109 12.38 -20.80 -5.80
CA ASN A 109 13.30 -21.91 -5.86
C ASN A 109 12.63 -23.21 -6.36
N ARG A 110 11.41 -23.47 -5.88
CA ARG A 110 10.65 -24.65 -6.32
C ARG A 110 10.19 -24.57 -7.76
N GLN A 111 9.79 -23.37 -8.24
CA GLN A 111 9.18 -23.19 -9.55
C GLN A 111 10.20 -22.94 -10.67
N ILE A 112 11.32 -22.28 -10.36
CA ILE A 112 12.24 -21.79 -11.37
C ILE A 112 13.65 -22.36 -11.20
N GLY A 113 14.04 -22.67 -9.96
CA GLY A 113 15.37 -23.18 -9.63
C GLY A 113 16.10 -22.32 -8.61
N GLU A 114 17.31 -22.72 -8.26
CA GLU A 114 18.10 -22.09 -7.20
C GLU A 114 18.46 -20.62 -7.53
N ALA A 115 18.57 -19.83 -6.45
CA ALA A 115 18.93 -18.42 -6.55
C ALA A 115 20.42 -18.25 -6.85
N GLY A 116 20.74 -17.31 -7.72
CA GLY A 116 22.06 -16.73 -7.91
C GLY A 116 22.25 -15.48 -7.06
N HIS A 117 22.50 -14.35 -7.70
CA HIS A 117 22.67 -13.06 -7.01
C HIS A 117 21.36 -12.53 -6.42
N TYR A 118 21.53 -11.68 -5.41
CA TYR A 118 20.44 -11.04 -4.69
C TYR A 118 20.78 -9.57 -4.43
N TRP A 119 19.97 -8.66 -4.94
CA TRP A 119 20.21 -7.22 -4.83
C TRP A 119 19.18 -6.52 -3.98
N ASP A 120 19.62 -5.58 -3.15
CA ASP A 120 18.76 -4.57 -2.55
C ASP A 120 18.57 -3.43 -3.54
N VAL A 121 17.35 -3.15 -3.92
CA VAL A 121 17.02 -2.07 -4.87
C VAL A 121 16.06 -1.02 -4.29
N SER A 122 15.75 -1.11 -3.00
CA SER A 122 14.70 -0.29 -2.37
C SER A 122 15.15 1.06 -1.87
N ASP A 123 16.44 1.37 -1.81
CA ASP A 123 16.98 2.59 -1.18
C ASP A 123 16.48 2.82 0.27
N GLY A 124 16.04 1.77 0.96
CA GLY A 124 15.50 1.85 2.32
C GLY A 124 14.06 2.37 2.42
N HIS A 125 13.42 2.76 1.33
CA HIS A 125 12.04 3.22 1.32
C HIS A 125 11.04 2.11 0.96
N PRO A 126 9.82 2.10 1.54
CA PRO A 126 8.75 1.21 1.10
C PRO A 126 8.32 1.48 -0.36
N PRO A 127 7.94 0.42 -1.09
CA PRO A 127 8.03 -0.97 -0.69
C PRO A 127 9.48 -1.43 -0.56
N LEU A 128 9.81 -2.23 0.47
CA LEU A 128 11.15 -2.81 0.59
C LEU A 128 11.32 -3.86 -0.50
N LEU A 129 12.09 -3.51 -1.51
CA LEU A 129 12.22 -4.27 -2.74
C LEU A 129 13.61 -4.91 -2.86
N ARG A 130 13.62 -6.20 -3.11
CA ARG A 130 14.81 -6.95 -3.50
C ARG A 130 14.60 -7.55 -4.88
N VAL A 131 15.70 -7.89 -5.53
CA VAL A 131 15.67 -8.63 -6.80
C VAL A 131 16.51 -9.88 -6.62
N SER A 132 15.94 -11.02 -6.98
CA SER A 132 16.57 -12.33 -6.92
C SER A 132 16.76 -12.85 -8.33
N GLU A 133 17.97 -13.32 -8.63
CA GLU A 133 18.35 -13.94 -9.89
C GLU A 133 18.11 -15.45 -9.86
N ARG A 134 17.76 -15.98 -11.01
CA ARG A 134 17.83 -17.39 -11.36
C ARG A 134 18.70 -17.48 -12.61
N PRO A 135 19.97 -17.91 -12.52
CA PRO A 135 20.89 -17.95 -13.65
C PRO A 135 20.41 -18.92 -14.75
N PRO A 136 20.96 -18.82 -15.96
CA PRO A 136 20.69 -19.78 -17.01
C PRO A 136 21.03 -21.21 -16.59
N THR A 137 20.30 -22.17 -17.13
CA THR A 137 20.54 -23.61 -16.96
C THR A 137 20.53 -24.27 -18.34
N GLU A 138 20.91 -25.55 -18.42
CA GLU A 138 20.92 -26.31 -19.66
C GLU A 138 19.58 -26.27 -20.41
N GLY A 139 18.46 -26.35 -19.69
CA GLY A 139 17.09 -26.27 -20.26
C GLY A 139 16.51 -24.86 -20.38
N ARG A 140 17.25 -23.82 -19.92
CA ARG A 140 16.79 -22.44 -19.92
C ARG A 140 17.97 -21.50 -20.17
N PRO A 141 18.21 -21.08 -21.42
CA PRO A 141 19.39 -20.30 -21.79
C PRO A 141 19.35 -18.81 -21.44
N PHE A 142 18.43 -18.39 -20.57
CA PHE A 142 18.24 -17.02 -20.14
C PHE A 142 18.16 -16.92 -18.60
N THR A 143 18.48 -15.76 -18.08
CA THR A 143 18.30 -15.41 -16.67
C THR A 143 16.84 -15.08 -16.40
N VAL A 144 16.31 -15.52 -15.26
CA VAL A 144 15.07 -15.00 -14.71
C VAL A 144 15.39 -14.16 -13.49
N LEU A 145 14.91 -12.92 -13.50
CA LEU A 145 14.93 -12.02 -12.36
C LEU A 145 13.53 -11.90 -11.78
N SER A 146 13.42 -11.88 -10.46
CA SER A 146 12.13 -11.68 -9.80
C SER A 146 12.29 -10.68 -8.67
N THR A 147 11.28 -9.82 -8.49
CA THR A 147 11.17 -9.02 -7.26
C THR A 147 10.92 -9.93 -6.07
N VAL A 148 11.32 -9.46 -4.89
CA VAL A 148 11.10 -10.13 -3.61
C VAL A 148 10.72 -9.07 -2.58
N GLY A 149 9.47 -9.10 -2.14
CA GLY A 149 8.93 -8.21 -1.12
C GLY A 149 7.96 -7.15 -1.59
N MET A 150 7.76 -7.01 -2.89
CA MET A 150 6.73 -6.14 -3.43
C MET A 150 5.35 -6.56 -2.94
N CYS A 151 5.07 -7.86 -2.88
CA CYS A 151 3.85 -8.43 -2.33
C CYS A 151 3.65 -8.20 -0.82
N GLY A 152 4.67 -7.72 -0.12
CA GLY A 152 4.60 -7.38 1.31
C GLY A 152 3.74 -6.15 1.61
N GLN A 153 3.30 -5.41 0.60
CA GLN A 153 2.42 -4.24 0.72
C GLN A 153 1.38 -4.25 -0.40
N ARG A 154 0.16 -3.81 -0.11
CA ARG A 154 -0.88 -3.67 -1.14
C ARG A 154 -0.54 -2.53 -2.08
N MET A 155 -0.82 -2.71 -3.36
CA MET A 155 -0.76 -1.61 -4.32
C MET A 155 -1.88 -0.62 -4.06
N PRO A 156 -1.60 0.69 -4.04
CA PRO A 156 -2.62 1.72 -4.00
C PRO A 156 -3.46 1.72 -5.28
N THR A 157 -4.54 2.49 -5.27
CA THR A 157 -5.37 2.77 -6.47
C THR A 157 -6.24 1.60 -6.95
N LEU A 158 -5.92 0.36 -6.59
CA LEU A 158 -6.61 -0.83 -7.08
C LEU A 158 -8.12 -0.82 -6.73
N ASP A 159 -8.45 -0.34 -5.54
CA ASP A 159 -9.84 -0.22 -5.06
C ASP A 159 -10.70 0.74 -5.91
N ARG A 160 -10.06 1.57 -6.75
CA ARG A 160 -10.78 2.44 -7.71
C ARG A 160 -11.32 1.69 -8.92
N TYR A 161 -10.66 0.60 -9.26
CA TYR A 161 -10.91 -0.12 -10.52
C TYR A 161 -11.52 -1.51 -10.32
N MET A 162 -11.38 -2.07 -9.12
CA MET A 162 -11.78 -3.43 -8.81
C MET A 162 -12.59 -3.52 -7.52
N ALA A 163 -13.76 -4.14 -7.59
CA ALA A 163 -14.58 -4.42 -6.41
C ALA A 163 -13.95 -5.47 -5.48
N ASN A 164 -13.18 -6.41 -6.03
CA ASN A 164 -12.44 -7.42 -5.26
C ASN A 164 -10.96 -7.37 -5.60
N THR A 165 -10.20 -6.75 -4.73
CA THR A 165 -8.76 -6.55 -4.90
C THR A 165 -7.90 -7.67 -4.32
N SER A 166 -8.49 -8.66 -3.63
CA SER A 166 -7.75 -9.64 -2.83
C SER A 166 -6.73 -10.46 -3.63
N GLN A 167 -7.02 -10.75 -4.89
CA GLN A 167 -6.15 -11.56 -5.77
C GLN A 167 -5.10 -10.74 -6.53
N HIS A 168 -5.27 -9.42 -6.62
CA HIS A 168 -4.46 -8.54 -7.46
C HIS A 168 -3.67 -7.48 -6.70
N ALA A 169 -4.04 -7.25 -5.44
CA ALA A 169 -3.45 -6.17 -4.65
C ALA A 169 -1.98 -6.38 -4.28
N ARG A 170 -1.47 -7.61 -4.37
CA ARG A 170 -0.11 -7.98 -4.00
C ARG A 170 0.51 -8.80 -5.11
N VAL A 171 1.60 -8.29 -5.67
CA VAL A 171 2.28 -8.91 -6.81
C VAL A 171 3.78 -8.98 -6.58
N GLU A 172 4.42 -9.92 -7.24
CA GLU A 172 5.85 -9.90 -7.55
C GLU A 172 6.01 -9.87 -9.05
N LEU A 173 7.02 -9.14 -9.52
CA LEU A 173 7.33 -9.03 -10.94
C LEU A 173 8.41 -10.04 -11.31
N ALA A 174 8.33 -10.61 -12.49
CA ALA A 174 9.37 -11.47 -13.06
C ALA A 174 9.75 -11.03 -14.48
N LEU A 175 11.03 -11.16 -14.81
CA LEU A 175 11.58 -10.83 -16.11
C LEU A 175 12.53 -11.95 -16.57
N ALA A 176 12.22 -12.55 -17.70
CA ALA A 176 13.13 -13.43 -18.41
C ALA A 176 13.98 -12.59 -19.39
N THR A 177 15.30 -12.68 -19.31
CA THR A 177 16.20 -11.82 -20.09
C THR A 177 17.54 -12.47 -20.41
N THR A 178 18.11 -12.09 -21.53
CA THR A 178 19.51 -12.36 -21.91
C THR A 178 20.44 -11.19 -21.60
N LEU A 179 19.90 -10.07 -21.12
CA LEU A 179 20.72 -8.94 -20.69
C LEU A 179 21.52 -9.29 -19.42
N PRO A 180 22.64 -8.62 -19.18
CA PRO A 180 23.37 -8.77 -17.92
C PRO A 180 22.45 -8.51 -16.73
N ALA A 181 22.42 -9.46 -15.79
CA ALA A 181 21.44 -9.47 -14.69
C ALA A 181 21.45 -8.19 -13.85
N HIS A 182 22.63 -7.60 -13.61
CA HIS A 182 22.76 -6.35 -12.84
C HIS A 182 22.14 -5.14 -13.54
N HIS A 183 22.13 -5.09 -14.88
CA HIS A 183 21.43 -4.04 -15.62
C HIS A 183 19.91 -4.22 -15.53
N ALA A 184 19.45 -5.45 -15.72
CA ALA A 184 18.03 -5.76 -15.62
C ALA A 184 17.48 -5.56 -14.18
N ALA A 185 18.27 -5.86 -13.14
CA ALA A 185 17.90 -5.60 -11.76
C ALA A 185 17.61 -4.10 -11.48
N ARG A 186 18.33 -3.19 -12.16
CA ARG A 186 18.08 -1.74 -12.05
C ARG A 186 16.74 -1.30 -12.61
N ILE A 187 16.20 -2.04 -13.59
CA ILE A 187 14.85 -1.77 -14.13
C ILE A 187 13.81 -2.01 -13.04
N PHE A 188 13.96 -3.06 -12.25
CA PHE A 188 13.04 -3.35 -11.15
C PHE A 188 13.03 -2.28 -10.05
N ARG A 189 14.15 -1.58 -9.84
CA ARG A 189 14.18 -0.43 -8.92
C ARG A 189 13.18 0.65 -9.32
N TRP A 190 13.10 0.93 -10.62
CA TRP A 190 12.19 1.94 -11.15
C TRP A 190 10.76 1.42 -11.22
N ILE A 191 10.55 0.28 -11.87
CA ILE A 191 9.21 -0.25 -12.14
C ILE A 191 8.53 -0.78 -10.86
N GLY A 192 9.28 -1.42 -9.96
CA GLY A 192 8.73 -2.00 -8.74
C GLY A 192 8.17 -0.97 -7.75
N ALA A 193 8.65 0.27 -7.77
CA ALA A 193 8.13 1.35 -6.95
C ALA A 193 6.95 2.10 -7.61
N PHE A 194 6.67 1.81 -8.87
CA PHE A 194 5.73 2.58 -9.69
C PHE A 194 4.32 2.69 -9.12
N PRO A 195 3.68 1.61 -8.57
CA PRO A 195 2.34 1.72 -7.99
C PRO A 195 2.24 2.71 -6.82
N TRP A 196 3.33 2.87 -6.04
CA TRP A 196 3.35 3.77 -4.87
C TRP A 196 3.83 5.18 -5.17
N ARG A 197 4.29 5.44 -6.40
CA ARG A 197 4.77 6.77 -6.84
C ARG A 197 3.89 7.42 -7.90
N ALA A 198 3.03 6.67 -8.53
CA ALA A 198 2.16 7.12 -9.61
C ALA A 198 0.74 6.61 -9.39
N VAL A 199 -0.24 7.24 -10.05
CA VAL A 199 -1.64 6.81 -10.00
C VAL A 199 -1.84 5.65 -10.97
N THR A 200 -1.23 4.51 -10.65
CA THR A 200 -1.30 3.30 -11.48
C THR A 200 -1.11 2.03 -10.66
N TRP A 201 -1.31 0.89 -11.30
CA TRP A 201 -1.17 -0.42 -10.70
C TRP A 201 -0.74 -1.44 -11.75
N PHE A 202 -0.26 -2.61 -11.30
CA PHE A 202 0.03 -3.73 -12.18
C PHE A 202 -1.18 -4.66 -12.21
N GLY A 203 -1.74 -4.88 -13.37
CA GLY A 203 -2.87 -5.77 -13.59
C GLY A 203 -2.83 -6.43 -14.96
N HIS A 204 -3.74 -7.35 -15.16
CA HIS A 204 -3.96 -8.04 -16.43
C HIS A 204 -4.95 -7.30 -17.29
#